data_69a7e490654f5a56c460d13c602114ac
#
_entry.id   69a7e490654f5a56c460d13c602114ac
#
_cell.length_a   1.000
_cell.length_b   1.000
_cell.length_c   1.000
_cell.angle_alpha   90.00
_cell.angle_beta   90.00
_cell.angle_gamma   90.00
#
_symmetry.space_group_name_H-M   'P 1'
#
loop_
_entity.id
_entity.type
_entity.pdbx_description
1 polymer ?
#
loop_
_entity_poly.entity_id
_entity_poly.type
_entity_poly.pdbx_seq_one_letter_code
_entity_poly.pdbx_strand_id
1 'polypeptide(L)'
;EIDRILDMAVKQTSRYQSMKAAGASETEIKKAFDKPEPMSVFTWHGEKDTIMTPMDSIRYYKHFLRAGFMSMDPINGQVKAYVGGPNYTYFQYDMAMVGRRQVGSTIKPYLYALAMENGFSPCDETRNVEITLIDENGKPWSPKNTSKGHYGEMVTLKWGLANSNNWISAYLMSKLNPYALARLIHTFGVRNKEIQPTVSLCLGPCEISVGEMVSAYTAFANKGIRVAPLFVTKIEDSEGNVLSTFSPQMEEVISASSAYKMLVMLRAVINEG
;
A
#
# COMPACT_ATOMS: atom_id res chain seq x y z
N GLU A 1 7.25 -22.56 -6.48
CA GLU A 1 6.48 -21.38 -5.98
C GLU A 1 4.99 -21.49 -6.34
N ILE A 2 4.65 -21.67 -7.62
CA ILE A 2 3.24 -21.79 -8.06
C ILE A 2 2.54 -22.95 -7.36
N ASP A 3 3.14 -24.13 -7.30
CA ASP A 3 2.55 -25.31 -6.67
C ASP A 3 2.28 -25.08 -5.18
N ARG A 4 3.19 -24.39 -4.48
CA ARG A 4 3.02 -24.01 -3.09
C ARG A 4 1.82 -23.06 -2.89
N ILE A 5 1.65 -22.08 -3.79
CA ILE A 5 0.52 -21.15 -3.76
C ILE A 5 -0.80 -21.90 -4.00
N LEU A 6 -0.81 -22.83 -4.94
CA LEU A 6 -2.00 -23.64 -5.24
C LEU A 6 -2.36 -24.56 -4.07
N ASP A 7 -1.39 -25.25 -3.47
CA ASP A 7 -1.59 -26.07 -2.28
C ASP A 7 -2.19 -25.29 -1.11
N MET A 8 -1.67 -24.09 -0.84
CA MET A 8 -2.22 -23.22 0.18
C MET A 8 -3.67 -22.81 -0.16
N ALA A 9 -3.94 -22.50 -1.43
CA ALA A 9 -5.28 -22.11 -1.86
C ALA A 9 -6.28 -23.27 -1.74
N VAL A 10 -5.89 -24.49 -2.08
CA VAL A 10 -6.71 -25.70 -1.89
C VAL A 10 -7.10 -25.86 -0.40
N LYS A 11 -6.14 -25.77 0.51
CA LYS A 11 -6.35 -25.93 1.96
C LYS A 11 -7.27 -24.85 2.56
N GLN A 12 -7.36 -23.69 1.92
CA GLN A 12 -8.25 -22.59 2.33
C GLN A 12 -9.69 -22.75 1.85
N THR A 13 -9.97 -23.67 0.92
CA THR A 13 -11.34 -23.89 0.42
C THR A 13 -12.24 -24.57 1.45
N SER A 14 -13.52 -24.20 1.47
CA SER A 14 -14.53 -24.86 2.29
C SER A 14 -14.65 -26.37 1.96
N ARG A 15 -14.49 -26.73 0.69
CA ARG A 15 -14.47 -28.13 0.23
C ARG A 15 -13.37 -28.94 0.95
N TYR A 16 -12.12 -28.45 0.95
CA TYR A 16 -11.02 -29.12 1.63
C TYR A 16 -11.29 -29.25 3.13
N GLN A 17 -11.70 -28.15 3.77
CA GLN A 17 -11.97 -28.13 5.21
C GLN A 17 -13.12 -29.10 5.60
N SER A 18 -14.20 -29.14 4.82
CA SER A 18 -15.32 -30.06 5.06
C SER A 18 -14.91 -31.51 4.89
N MET A 19 -14.14 -31.85 3.84
CA MET A 19 -13.66 -33.24 3.64
C MET A 19 -12.69 -33.65 4.74
N LYS A 20 -11.80 -32.73 5.17
CA LYS A 20 -10.88 -32.98 6.29
C LYS A 20 -11.62 -33.24 7.60
N ALA A 21 -12.62 -32.42 7.91
CA ALA A 21 -13.48 -32.58 9.08
C ALA A 21 -14.27 -33.91 9.06
N ALA A 22 -14.63 -34.40 7.86
CA ALA A 22 -15.26 -35.70 7.67
C ALA A 22 -14.27 -36.90 7.72
N GLY A 23 -12.99 -36.67 7.98
CA GLY A 23 -11.96 -37.70 8.10
C GLY A 23 -11.36 -38.20 6.78
N ALA A 24 -11.59 -37.51 5.66
CA ALA A 24 -11.05 -37.93 4.38
C ALA A 24 -9.49 -37.81 4.35
N SER A 25 -8.87 -38.80 3.71
CA SER A 25 -7.42 -38.81 3.47
C SER A 25 -7.00 -37.80 2.43
N GLU A 26 -5.74 -37.38 2.44
CA GLU A 26 -5.19 -36.47 1.40
C GLU A 26 -5.36 -37.01 -0.01
N THR A 27 -5.28 -38.34 -0.19
CA THR A 27 -5.47 -39.02 -1.47
C THR A 27 -6.92 -38.88 -1.98
N GLU A 28 -7.90 -39.04 -1.10
CA GLU A 28 -9.32 -38.87 -1.44
C GLU A 28 -9.65 -37.41 -1.77
N ILE A 29 -9.10 -36.46 -0.97
CA ILE A 29 -9.25 -35.03 -1.24
C ILE A 29 -8.67 -34.69 -2.60
N LYS A 30 -7.45 -35.13 -2.90
CA LYS A 30 -6.82 -34.88 -4.20
C LYS A 30 -7.68 -35.41 -5.36
N LYS A 31 -8.18 -36.65 -5.26
CA LYS A 31 -9.08 -37.21 -6.27
C LYS A 31 -10.36 -36.38 -6.45
N ALA A 32 -10.92 -35.83 -5.37
CA ALA A 32 -12.10 -34.97 -5.44
C ALA A 32 -11.80 -33.63 -6.12
N PHE A 33 -10.57 -33.07 -5.96
CA PHE A 33 -10.15 -31.85 -6.64
C PHE A 33 -9.76 -32.06 -8.10
N ASP A 34 -9.45 -33.28 -8.49
CA ASP A 34 -9.10 -33.64 -9.89
C ASP A 34 -10.34 -34.14 -10.70
N LYS A 35 -11.51 -34.26 -10.09
CA LYS A 35 -12.74 -34.72 -10.76
C LYS A 35 -13.46 -33.52 -11.42
N PRO A 36 -13.68 -33.55 -12.75
CA PRO A 36 -14.46 -32.50 -13.42
C PRO A 36 -15.91 -32.47 -12.93
N GLU A 37 -16.43 -31.27 -12.73
CA GLU A 37 -17.83 -31.02 -12.35
C GLU A 37 -18.37 -29.77 -13.01
N PRO A 38 -19.71 -29.65 -13.25
CA PRO A 38 -20.33 -28.43 -13.72
C PRO A 38 -20.17 -27.31 -12.69
N MET A 39 -19.81 -26.12 -13.13
CA MET A 39 -19.73 -24.93 -12.29
C MET A 39 -19.92 -23.65 -13.12
N SER A 40 -20.39 -22.59 -12.47
CA SER A 40 -20.42 -21.24 -13.04
C SER A 40 -19.20 -20.47 -12.57
N VAL A 41 -18.49 -19.81 -13.49
CA VAL A 41 -17.28 -19.03 -13.21
C VAL A 41 -17.43 -17.58 -13.65
N PHE A 42 -16.79 -16.68 -12.93
CA PHE A 42 -16.71 -15.27 -13.28
C PHE A 42 -15.92 -15.07 -14.58
N THR A 43 -16.43 -14.23 -15.46
CA THR A 43 -15.67 -13.61 -16.55
C THR A 43 -15.96 -12.11 -16.59
N TRP A 44 -15.13 -11.33 -17.30
CA TRP A 44 -15.36 -9.89 -17.48
C TRP A 44 -16.64 -9.56 -18.27
N HIS A 45 -17.26 -10.58 -18.90
CA HIS A 45 -18.51 -10.45 -19.68
C HIS A 45 -19.72 -11.08 -18.97
N GLY A 46 -19.60 -11.40 -17.68
CA GLY A 46 -20.63 -12.06 -16.88
C GLY A 46 -20.25 -13.49 -16.49
N GLU A 47 -21.19 -14.22 -15.91
CA GLU A 47 -20.97 -15.61 -15.51
C GLU A 47 -20.98 -16.53 -16.73
N LYS A 48 -20.15 -17.56 -16.66
CA LYS A 48 -20.04 -18.60 -17.69
C LYS A 48 -20.14 -19.98 -17.07
N ASP A 49 -21.12 -20.74 -17.52
CA ASP A 49 -21.22 -22.16 -17.15
C ASP A 49 -20.17 -22.97 -17.91
N THR A 50 -19.49 -23.83 -17.18
CA THR A 50 -18.39 -24.64 -17.71
C THR A 50 -18.26 -25.95 -16.93
N ILE A 51 -17.50 -26.90 -17.48
CA ILE A 51 -17.09 -28.12 -16.79
C ILE A 51 -15.59 -28.04 -16.58
N MET A 52 -15.15 -28.02 -15.34
CA MET A 52 -13.73 -28.04 -14.99
C MET A 52 -13.51 -28.72 -13.64
N THR A 53 -12.27 -29.05 -13.33
CA THR A 53 -11.94 -29.59 -12.01
C THR A 53 -11.92 -28.46 -10.98
N PRO A 54 -12.19 -28.75 -9.68
CA PRO A 54 -11.98 -27.76 -8.61
C PRO A 54 -10.56 -27.19 -8.57
N MET A 55 -9.55 -28.00 -8.90
CA MET A 55 -8.17 -27.52 -9.02
C MET A 55 -8.01 -26.51 -10.16
N ASP A 56 -8.62 -26.76 -11.32
CA ASP A 56 -8.55 -25.83 -12.46
C ASP A 56 -9.32 -24.54 -12.17
N SER A 57 -10.42 -24.60 -11.42
CA SER A 57 -11.12 -23.39 -10.99
C SER A 57 -10.25 -22.53 -10.07
N ILE A 58 -9.49 -23.14 -9.15
CA ILE A 58 -8.53 -22.41 -8.30
C ILE A 58 -7.46 -21.74 -9.16
N ARG A 59 -6.89 -22.47 -10.13
CA ARG A 59 -5.91 -21.89 -11.06
C ARG A 59 -6.51 -20.74 -11.85
N TYR A 60 -7.73 -20.91 -12.39
CA TYR A 60 -8.47 -19.89 -13.12
C TYR A 60 -8.61 -18.61 -12.31
N TYR A 61 -9.10 -18.69 -11.07
CA TYR A 61 -9.26 -17.51 -10.19
C TYR A 61 -7.93 -16.89 -9.75
N LYS A 62 -6.83 -17.65 -9.69
CA LYS A 62 -5.49 -17.11 -9.38
C LYS A 62 -4.88 -16.30 -10.53
N HIS A 63 -5.37 -16.43 -11.76
CA HIS A 63 -4.93 -15.60 -12.90
C HIS A 63 -5.55 -14.21 -12.94
N PHE A 64 -6.65 -13.98 -12.22
CA PHE A 64 -7.23 -12.64 -12.16
C PHE A 64 -6.34 -11.71 -11.32
N LEU A 65 -5.96 -10.58 -11.92
CA LEU A 65 -5.28 -9.52 -11.20
C LEU A 65 -6.21 -8.94 -10.13
N ARG A 66 -5.65 -8.70 -8.96
CA ARG A 66 -6.37 -8.07 -7.85
C ARG A 66 -5.99 -6.60 -7.81
N ALA A 67 -6.97 -5.73 -7.79
CA ALA A 67 -6.78 -4.30 -7.70
C ALA A 67 -7.71 -3.72 -6.64
N GLY A 68 -7.22 -2.71 -5.92
CA GLY A 68 -8.01 -1.86 -5.04
C GLY A 68 -7.85 -0.41 -5.46
N PHE A 69 -8.91 0.36 -5.30
CA PHE A 69 -8.91 1.79 -5.57
C PHE A 69 -9.73 2.52 -4.52
N MET A 70 -9.25 3.67 -4.07
CA MET A 70 -10.00 4.59 -3.24
C MET A 70 -9.69 6.02 -3.63
N SER A 71 -10.74 6.85 -3.75
CA SER A 71 -10.64 8.30 -3.88
C SER A 71 -11.43 8.94 -2.74
N MET A 72 -10.83 9.95 -2.10
CA MET A 72 -11.48 10.68 -1.01
C MET A 72 -11.15 12.17 -1.06
N ASP A 73 -12.03 12.95 -0.49
CA ASP A 73 -11.82 14.38 -0.29
C ASP A 73 -10.76 14.59 0.81
N PRO A 74 -9.66 15.29 0.54
CA PRO A 74 -8.58 15.46 1.52
C PRO A 74 -8.94 16.41 2.68
N ILE A 75 -10.02 17.19 2.56
CA ILE A 75 -10.43 18.16 3.58
C ILE A 75 -11.40 17.54 4.60
N ASN A 76 -12.38 16.76 4.11
CA ASN A 76 -13.45 16.23 4.95
C ASN A 76 -13.46 14.69 5.06
N GLY A 77 -12.54 14.01 4.39
CA GLY A 77 -12.39 12.56 4.45
C GLY A 77 -13.46 11.76 3.69
N GLN A 78 -14.45 12.40 3.09
CA GLN A 78 -15.52 11.70 2.38
C GLN A 78 -14.98 10.84 1.24
N VAL A 79 -15.24 9.54 1.29
CA VAL A 79 -14.88 8.62 0.23
C VAL A 79 -15.80 8.86 -0.98
N LYS A 80 -15.22 9.21 -2.12
CA LYS A 80 -15.93 9.56 -3.35
C LYS A 80 -16.02 8.38 -4.32
N ALA A 81 -15.03 7.50 -4.31
CA ALA A 81 -15.03 6.27 -5.09
C ALA A 81 -14.25 5.18 -4.34
N TYR A 82 -14.74 3.95 -4.46
CA TYR A 82 -14.17 2.81 -3.79
C TYR A 82 -14.33 1.54 -4.60
N VAL A 83 -13.23 0.82 -4.79
CA VAL A 83 -13.21 -0.49 -5.44
C VAL A 83 -12.33 -1.42 -4.61
N GLY A 84 -12.92 -2.39 -3.94
CA GLY A 84 -12.21 -3.39 -3.15
C GLY A 84 -11.71 -4.60 -3.96
N GLY A 85 -12.28 -4.84 -5.15
CA GLY A 85 -11.92 -5.95 -6.02
C GLY A 85 -12.74 -5.96 -7.31
N PRO A 86 -12.45 -6.90 -8.24
CA PRO A 86 -13.12 -6.96 -9.54
C PRO A 86 -14.63 -7.22 -9.46
N ASN A 87 -15.05 -8.05 -8.51
CA ASN A 87 -16.45 -8.42 -8.31
C ASN A 87 -16.61 -8.99 -6.89
N TYR A 88 -17.57 -8.49 -6.11
CA TYR A 88 -17.72 -8.89 -4.71
C TYR A 88 -18.16 -10.36 -4.53
N THR A 89 -19.00 -10.88 -5.40
CA THR A 89 -19.47 -12.28 -5.31
C THR A 89 -18.34 -13.29 -5.39
N TYR A 90 -17.36 -13.03 -6.25
CA TYR A 90 -16.25 -13.95 -6.52
C TYR A 90 -14.92 -13.54 -5.85
N PHE A 91 -14.78 -12.28 -5.45
CA PHE A 91 -13.55 -11.69 -4.94
C PHE A 91 -13.83 -10.83 -3.71
N GLN A 92 -14.20 -11.49 -2.60
CA GLN A 92 -14.63 -10.81 -1.37
C GLN A 92 -13.48 -10.17 -0.58
N TYR A 93 -12.23 -10.57 -0.85
CA TYR A 93 -11.08 -9.99 -0.17
C TYR A 93 -10.83 -8.56 -0.65
N ASP A 94 -11.02 -7.61 0.26
CA ASP A 94 -10.88 -6.19 0.00
C ASP A 94 -9.41 -5.79 -0.18
N MET A 95 -9.04 -5.44 -1.41
CA MET A 95 -7.69 -5.01 -1.77
C MET A 95 -7.41 -3.55 -1.43
N ALA A 96 -8.44 -2.74 -1.15
CA ALA A 96 -8.26 -1.34 -0.83
C ALA A 96 -7.99 -1.11 0.67
N MET A 97 -8.78 -1.70 1.56
CA MET A 97 -8.66 -1.45 3.01
C MET A 97 -7.96 -2.58 3.77
N VAL A 98 -8.09 -3.84 3.32
CA VAL A 98 -7.54 -5.01 4.01
C VAL A 98 -6.24 -5.49 3.36
N GLY A 99 -6.19 -5.51 2.03
CA GLY A 99 -5.02 -5.94 1.27
C GLY A 99 -3.82 -5.03 1.49
N ARG A 100 -2.74 -5.58 2.05
CA ARG A 100 -1.46 -4.88 2.18
C ARG A 100 -0.47 -5.36 1.14
N ARG A 101 0.33 -4.44 0.63
CA ARG A 101 1.38 -4.72 -0.35
C ARG A 101 2.60 -3.86 -0.03
N GLN A 102 3.75 -4.35 -0.46
CA GLN A 102 5.00 -3.62 -0.38
C GLN A 102 4.86 -2.28 -1.12
N VAL A 103 5.09 -1.18 -0.40
CA VAL A 103 4.83 0.17 -0.92
C VAL A 103 5.93 0.70 -1.82
N GLY A 104 7.15 0.18 -1.69
CA GLY A 104 8.28 0.63 -2.49
C GLY A 104 8.49 2.14 -2.41
N SER A 105 8.78 2.77 -3.54
CA SER A 105 9.08 4.22 -3.59
C SER A 105 7.93 5.15 -3.19
N THR A 106 6.71 4.65 -3.00
CA THR A 106 5.63 5.48 -2.44
C THR A 106 5.84 5.80 -0.95
N ILE A 107 6.83 5.19 -0.30
CA ILE A 107 7.28 5.54 1.05
C ILE A 107 8.09 6.84 1.09
N LYS A 108 8.74 7.22 0.00
CA LYS A 108 9.66 8.36 -0.04
C LYS A 108 9.06 9.67 0.45
N PRO A 109 7.80 10.03 0.14
CA PRO A 109 7.20 11.23 0.71
C PRO A 109 7.22 11.30 2.24
N TYR A 110 7.12 10.16 2.96
CA TYR A 110 7.26 10.15 4.43
C TYR A 110 8.70 10.46 4.87
N LEU A 111 9.69 9.89 4.19
CA LEU A 111 11.11 10.18 4.44
C LEU A 111 11.42 11.66 4.23
N TYR A 112 10.94 12.22 3.11
CA TYR A 112 11.17 13.63 2.78
C TYR A 112 10.38 14.54 3.73
N ALA A 113 9.17 14.16 4.15
CA ALA A 113 8.43 14.90 5.17
C ALA A 113 9.20 14.93 6.49
N LEU A 114 9.77 13.79 6.91
CA LEU A 114 10.65 13.75 8.09
C LEU A 114 11.86 14.68 7.93
N ALA A 115 12.46 14.73 6.75
CA ALA A 115 13.55 15.65 6.46
C ALA A 115 13.09 17.11 6.60
N MET A 116 11.94 17.48 6.03
CA MET A 116 11.40 18.86 6.13
C MET A 116 11.10 19.25 7.58
N GLU A 117 10.58 18.33 8.41
CA GLU A 117 10.38 18.53 9.85
C GLU A 117 11.70 18.72 10.61
N ASN A 118 12.80 18.14 10.11
CA ASN A 118 14.14 18.29 10.67
C ASN A 118 14.94 19.48 10.06
N GLY A 119 14.27 20.43 9.42
CA GLY A 119 14.86 21.69 8.95
C GLY A 119 15.40 21.67 7.53
N PHE A 120 15.31 20.57 6.80
CA PHE A 120 15.68 20.53 5.39
C PHE A 120 14.73 21.35 4.52
N SER A 121 15.23 21.67 3.32
CA SER A 121 14.52 22.44 2.29
C SER A 121 14.48 21.65 0.97
N PRO A 122 13.43 21.82 0.14
CA PRO A 122 13.42 21.27 -1.22
C PRO A 122 14.60 21.70 -2.09
N CYS A 123 15.20 22.85 -1.76
CA CYS A 123 16.33 23.44 -2.48
C CYS A 123 17.70 22.99 -1.95
N ASP A 124 17.75 22.26 -0.82
CA ASP A 124 19.01 21.72 -0.33
C ASP A 124 19.61 20.76 -1.34
N GLU A 125 20.91 20.86 -1.52
CA GLU A 125 21.62 20.09 -2.53
C GLU A 125 22.51 19.01 -1.91
N THR A 126 22.62 17.91 -2.61
CA THR A 126 23.57 16.84 -2.30
C THR A 126 24.11 16.22 -3.59
N ARG A 127 25.24 15.54 -3.48
CA ARG A 127 25.85 14.90 -4.64
C ARG A 127 25.13 13.60 -4.97
N ASN A 128 24.77 13.39 -6.24
CA ASN A 128 24.14 12.15 -6.72
C ASN A 128 25.17 11.04 -6.90
N VAL A 129 25.58 10.43 -5.80
CA VAL A 129 26.57 9.33 -5.74
C VAL A 129 26.02 8.19 -4.90
N GLU A 130 26.56 6.99 -5.13
CA GLU A 130 26.25 5.84 -4.30
C GLU A 130 26.64 6.10 -2.84
N ILE A 131 25.73 5.71 -1.94
CA ILE A 131 25.92 5.83 -0.49
C ILE A 131 25.78 4.44 0.13
N THR A 132 26.76 4.07 0.95
CA THR A 132 26.74 2.86 1.78
C THR A 132 26.36 3.23 3.20
N LEU A 133 25.32 2.61 3.72
CA LEU A 133 24.91 2.69 5.12
C LEU A 133 25.25 1.38 5.83
N ILE A 134 25.30 1.42 7.14
CA ILE A 134 25.45 0.20 7.94
C ILE A 134 24.05 -0.20 8.40
N ASP A 135 23.65 -1.43 8.10
CA ASP A 135 22.36 -1.97 8.52
C ASP A 135 22.34 -2.33 10.02
N GLU A 136 21.19 -2.76 10.50
CA GLU A 136 20.97 -3.17 11.90
C GLU A 136 21.78 -4.40 12.34
N ASN A 137 22.37 -5.13 11.38
CA ASN A 137 23.24 -6.28 11.62
C ASN A 137 24.74 -5.93 11.50
N GLY A 138 25.06 -4.64 11.34
CA GLY A 138 26.42 -4.16 11.15
C GLY A 138 27.00 -4.41 9.75
N LYS A 139 26.15 -4.74 8.75
CA LYS A 139 26.60 -5.01 7.38
C LYS A 139 26.45 -3.77 6.50
N PRO A 140 27.37 -3.58 5.54
CA PRO A 140 27.25 -2.51 4.56
C PRO A 140 26.04 -2.76 3.65
N TRP A 141 25.20 -1.74 3.47
CA TRP A 141 24.05 -1.75 2.61
C TRP A 141 24.09 -0.54 1.67
N SER A 142 24.00 -0.79 0.37
CA SER A 142 23.96 0.23 -0.68
C SER A 142 22.78 -0.03 -1.60
N PRO A 143 21.85 0.93 -1.80
CA PRO A 143 20.75 0.73 -2.72
C PRO A 143 21.22 0.85 -4.16
N LYS A 144 20.67 0.00 -5.04
CA LYS A 144 20.79 0.20 -6.49
C LYS A 144 19.93 1.39 -6.91
N ASN A 145 20.47 2.25 -7.76
CA ASN A 145 19.71 3.35 -8.34
C ASN A 145 19.21 2.99 -9.73
N THR A 146 17.94 3.29 -10.00
CA THR A 146 17.31 3.03 -11.31
C THR A 146 17.17 4.30 -12.14
N SER A 147 17.21 5.50 -11.50
CA SER A 147 17.23 6.78 -12.23
C SER A 147 18.55 6.97 -12.96
N LYS A 148 18.48 7.45 -14.20
CA LYS A 148 19.65 7.66 -15.05
C LYS A 148 19.98 9.17 -15.13
N GLY A 149 21.28 9.46 -15.33
CA GLY A 149 21.77 10.83 -15.48
C GLY A 149 22.19 11.51 -14.17
N HIS A 150 22.84 12.63 -14.27
CA HIS A 150 23.34 13.49 -13.18
C HIS A 150 24.25 12.77 -12.18
N TYR A 151 24.94 11.69 -12.60
CA TYR A 151 25.88 10.96 -11.74
C TYR A 151 27.05 11.85 -11.32
N GLY A 152 27.30 11.96 -10.01
CA GLY A 152 28.37 12.80 -9.45
C GLY A 152 28.05 14.30 -9.40
N GLU A 153 26.92 14.74 -9.96
CA GLU A 153 26.51 16.13 -9.92
C GLU A 153 25.82 16.52 -8.61
N MET A 154 25.79 17.81 -8.31
CA MET A 154 24.96 18.36 -7.24
C MET A 154 23.51 18.43 -7.73
N VAL A 155 22.60 17.88 -6.95
CA VAL A 155 21.16 17.85 -7.25
C VAL A 155 20.36 18.27 -6.03
N THR A 156 19.22 18.91 -6.25
CA THR A 156 18.33 19.30 -5.15
C THR A 156 17.54 18.10 -4.59
N LEU A 157 17.12 18.19 -3.33
CA LEU A 157 16.22 17.20 -2.75
C LEU A 157 14.91 17.10 -3.55
N LYS A 158 14.40 18.22 -4.07
CA LYS A 158 13.24 18.24 -4.97
C LYS A 158 13.46 17.35 -6.20
N TRP A 159 14.62 17.49 -6.86
CA TRP A 159 14.99 16.63 -8.00
C TRP A 159 15.09 15.16 -7.58
N GLY A 160 15.67 14.89 -6.41
CA GLY A 160 15.81 13.53 -5.87
C GLY A 160 14.47 12.81 -5.70
N LEU A 161 13.45 13.51 -5.20
CA LEU A 161 12.09 12.96 -5.08
C LEU A 161 11.41 12.83 -6.45
N ALA A 162 11.50 13.87 -7.30
CA ALA A 162 10.90 13.90 -8.64
C ALA A 162 11.36 12.70 -9.49
N ASN A 163 12.65 12.38 -9.43
CA ASN A 163 13.25 11.26 -10.17
C ASN A 163 13.27 9.94 -9.39
N SER A 164 12.61 9.89 -8.25
CA SER A 164 12.57 8.71 -7.39
C SER A 164 13.96 8.10 -7.10
N ASN A 165 14.97 8.97 -6.90
CA ASN A 165 16.36 8.58 -6.76
C ASN A 165 16.61 7.87 -5.42
N ASN A 166 17.22 6.66 -5.46
CA ASN A 166 17.47 5.85 -4.27
C ASN A 166 18.70 6.32 -3.49
N TRP A 167 19.70 6.87 -4.15
CA TRP A 167 20.90 7.38 -3.47
C TRP A 167 20.60 8.62 -2.65
N ILE A 168 19.75 9.53 -3.17
CA ILE A 168 19.30 10.69 -2.42
C ILE A 168 18.42 10.27 -1.23
N SER A 169 17.59 9.22 -1.38
CA SER A 169 16.82 8.66 -0.27
C SER A 169 17.74 8.05 0.80
N ALA A 170 18.81 7.34 0.39
CA ALA A 170 19.81 6.81 1.31
C ALA A 170 20.63 7.94 1.99
N TYR A 171 20.95 9.02 1.25
CA TYR A 171 21.55 10.22 1.83
C TYR A 171 20.68 10.81 2.95
N LEU A 172 19.39 11.00 2.70
CA LEU A 172 18.47 11.47 3.73
C LEU A 172 18.42 10.51 4.92
N MET A 173 18.36 9.21 4.68
CA MET A 173 18.39 8.21 5.75
C MET A 173 19.67 8.25 6.56
N SER A 174 20.84 8.59 5.95
CA SER A 174 22.09 8.80 6.68
C SER A 174 22.06 9.98 7.65
N LYS A 175 21.18 10.93 7.43
CA LYS A 175 21.00 12.14 8.28
C LYS A 175 19.83 12.02 9.26
N LEU A 176 18.98 11.02 9.06
CA LEU A 176 17.76 10.81 9.83
C LEU A 176 17.83 9.47 10.57
N ASN A 177 16.88 9.24 11.46
CA ASN A 177 16.82 8.03 12.25
C ASN A 177 15.73 7.08 11.71
N PRO A 178 16.01 5.79 11.42
CA PRO A 178 15.01 4.84 10.97
C PRO A 178 13.81 4.68 11.93
N TYR A 179 14.04 4.77 13.25
CA TYR A 179 12.97 4.74 14.25
C TYR A 179 12.06 5.97 14.16
N ALA A 180 12.63 7.14 13.84
CA ALA A 180 11.84 8.36 13.63
C ALA A 180 10.97 8.22 12.37
N LEU A 181 11.49 7.63 11.29
CA LEU A 181 10.73 7.35 10.07
C LEU A 181 9.58 6.36 10.34
N ALA A 182 9.85 5.24 11.00
CA ALA A 182 8.82 4.26 11.35
C ALA A 182 7.72 4.89 12.22
N ARG A 183 8.10 5.70 13.20
CA ARG A 183 7.15 6.44 14.06
C ARG A 183 6.31 7.43 13.24
N LEU A 184 6.93 8.19 12.34
CA LEU A 184 6.21 9.13 11.49
C LEU A 184 5.19 8.41 10.59
N ILE A 185 5.55 7.26 10.00
CA ILE A 185 4.64 6.43 9.20
C ILE A 185 3.40 6.04 10.03
N HIS A 186 3.59 5.64 11.29
CA HIS A 186 2.48 5.34 12.20
C HIS A 186 1.65 6.58 12.55
N THR A 187 2.28 7.73 12.78
CA THR A 187 1.58 9.01 13.02
C THR A 187 0.70 9.38 11.82
N PHE A 188 1.10 9.06 10.60
CA PHE A 188 0.28 9.21 9.39
C PHE A 188 -0.88 8.20 9.31
N GLY A 189 -1.11 7.39 10.35
CA GLY A 189 -2.25 6.49 10.50
C GLY A 189 -2.05 5.09 9.93
N VAL A 190 -0.84 4.71 9.59
CA VAL A 190 -0.51 3.34 9.18
C VAL A 190 -0.53 2.41 10.38
N ARG A 191 -1.34 1.35 10.33
CA ARG A 191 -1.61 0.44 11.45
C ARG A 191 -0.76 -0.84 11.43
N ASN A 192 0.02 -1.06 10.38
CA ASN A 192 0.89 -2.23 10.31
C ASN A 192 1.99 -2.17 11.37
N LYS A 193 1.91 -3.02 12.39
CA LYS A 193 2.88 -3.10 13.50
C LYS A 193 4.20 -3.78 13.13
N GLU A 194 4.29 -4.39 11.95
CA GLU A 194 5.45 -5.15 11.49
C GLU A 194 6.48 -4.28 10.75
N ILE A 195 6.27 -2.95 10.69
CA ILE A 195 7.21 -2.02 10.08
C ILE A 195 8.49 -1.98 10.90
N GLN A 196 9.56 -2.54 10.34
CA GLN A 196 10.86 -2.58 11.00
C GLN A 196 11.64 -1.28 10.76
N PRO A 197 12.22 -0.67 11.81
CA PRO A 197 12.99 0.57 11.71
C PRO A 197 14.41 0.30 11.20
N THR A 198 14.53 -0.12 9.94
CA THR A 198 15.81 -0.41 9.27
C THR A 198 16.22 0.74 8.35
N VAL A 199 17.50 0.82 8.00
CA VAL A 199 17.99 1.82 7.04
C VAL A 199 17.32 1.66 5.66
N SER A 200 16.97 0.43 5.29
CA SER A 200 16.27 0.14 4.03
C SER A 200 14.82 0.63 4.00
N LEU A 201 14.23 1.02 5.16
CA LEU A 201 12.86 1.53 5.24
C LEU A 201 12.63 2.74 4.33
N CYS A 202 13.69 3.52 4.03
CA CYS A 202 13.64 4.63 3.08
C CYS A 202 13.24 4.23 1.64
N LEU A 203 13.27 2.94 1.31
CA LEU A 203 12.88 2.39 0.00
C LEU A 203 11.58 1.55 0.05
N GLY A 204 10.92 1.50 1.21
CA GLY A 204 9.59 0.91 1.39
C GLY A 204 9.50 -0.61 1.30
N PRO A 205 10.33 -1.39 1.99
CA PRO A 205 10.16 -2.83 2.08
C PRO A 205 8.94 -3.24 2.91
N CYS A 206 8.27 -2.29 3.55
CA CYS A 206 7.08 -2.52 4.37
C CYS A 206 5.80 -2.61 3.56
N GLU A 207 4.78 -3.21 4.15
CA GLU A 207 3.46 -3.38 3.54
C GLU A 207 2.43 -2.44 4.17
N ILE A 208 1.69 -1.71 3.32
CA ILE A 208 0.63 -0.77 3.71
C ILE A 208 -0.57 -0.99 2.78
N SER A 209 -1.79 -0.75 3.25
CA SER A 209 -2.99 -0.81 2.40
C SER A 209 -3.18 0.46 1.58
N VAL A 210 -3.92 0.37 0.47
CA VAL A 210 -4.27 1.52 -0.36
C VAL A 210 -5.02 2.58 0.47
N GLY A 211 -5.98 2.16 1.30
CA GLY A 211 -6.75 3.07 2.14
C GLY A 211 -5.91 3.81 3.17
N GLU A 212 -4.94 3.12 3.81
CA GLU A 212 -3.98 3.76 4.72
C GLU A 212 -3.12 4.79 3.97
N MET A 213 -2.64 4.47 2.75
CA MET A 213 -1.84 5.39 1.94
C MET A 213 -2.64 6.61 1.49
N VAL A 214 -3.88 6.43 1.00
CA VAL A 214 -4.75 7.54 0.58
C VAL A 214 -5.07 8.46 1.76
N SER A 215 -5.42 7.91 2.92
CA SER A 215 -5.64 8.68 4.15
C SER A 215 -4.39 9.46 4.58
N ALA A 216 -3.23 8.83 4.58
CA ALA A 216 -1.97 9.44 4.95
C ALA A 216 -1.61 10.64 4.03
N TYR A 217 -1.78 10.47 2.73
CA TYR A 217 -1.46 11.51 1.74
C TYR A 217 -2.37 12.74 1.82
N THR A 218 -3.54 12.66 2.49
CA THR A 218 -4.36 13.86 2.75
C THR A 218 -3.60 14.91 3.52
N ALA A 219 -2.67 14.53 4.40
CA ALA A 219 -1.86 15.46 5.17
C ALA A 219 -1.05 16.43 4.30
N PHE A 220 -0.53 15.96 3.16
CA PHE A 220 0.21 16.84 2.23
C PHE A 220 -0.71 17.87 1.57
N ALA A 221 -1.94 17.48 1.21
CA ALA A 221 -2.92 18.36 0.58
C ALA A 221 -3.67 19.25 1.57
N ASN A 222 -3.69 18.88 2.86
CA ASN A 222 -4.49 19.52 3.91
C ASN A 222 -3.61 20.12 5.03
N LYS A 223 -2.57 20.86 4.64
CA LYS A 223 -1.70 21.66 5.56
C LYS A 223 -1.12 20.85 6.74
N GLY A 224 -0.82 19.57 6.54
CA GLY A 224 -0.27 18.70 7.57
C GLY A 224 -1.31 17.93 8.39
N ILE A 225 -2.58 18.12 8.09
CA ILE A 225 -3.68 17.45 8.77
C ILE A 225 -4.10 16.21 7.99
N ARG A 226 -3.89 15.03 8.56
CA ARG A 226 -4.40 13.76 8.06
C ARG A 226 -5.89 13.63 8.34
N VAL A 227 -6.65 13.12 7.38
CA VAL A 227 -8.08 12.84 7.55
C VAL A 227 -8.35 11.35 7.36
N ALA A 228 -9.09 10.74 8.30
CA ALA A 228 -9.50 9.35 8.18
C ALA A 228 -10.62 9.21 7.13
N PRO A 229 -10.69 8.06 6.40
CA PRO A 229 -11.76 7.83 5.44
C PRO A 229 -13.14 7.83 6.09
N LEU A 230 -14.06 8.61 5.56
CA LEU A 230 -15.44 8.73 6.01
C LEU A 230 -16.38 8.15 4.93
N PHE A 231 -16.91 6.96 5.20
CA PHE A 231 -17.80 6.23 4.29
C PHE A 231 -19.27 6.58 4.52
N VAL A 232 -19.64 6.90 5.75
CA VAL A 232 -21.02 7.20 6.15
C VAL A 232 -21.03 8.53 6.87
N THR A 233 -21.83 9.47 6.39
CA THR A 233 -21.98 10.81 6.99
C THR A 233 -23.18 10.88 7.94
N LYS A 234 -24.25 10.14 7.66
CA LYS A 234 -25.45 10.05 8.50
C LYS A 234 -26.21 8.75 8.27
N ILE A 235 -26.99 8.34 9.24
CA ILE A 235 -27.96 7.27 9.18
C ILE A 235 -29.34 7.87 9.46
N GLU A 236 -30.31 7.58 8.62
CA GLU A 236 -31.70 8.04 8.73
C GLU A 236 -32.64 6.84 8.77
N ASP A 237 -33.80 6.98 9.42
CA ASP A 237 -34.87 6.01 9.36
C ASP A 237 -35.69 6.15 8.04
N SER A 238 -36.69 5.31 7.87
CA SER A 238 -37.58 5.33 6.69
C SER A 238 -38.45 6.61 6.57
N GLU A 239 -38.55 7.38 7.65
CA GLU A 239 -39.30 8.63 7.74
C GLU A 239 -38.43 9.87 7.51
N GLY A 240 -37.10 9.68 7.39
CA GLY A 240 -36.12 10.74 7.17
C GLY A 240 -35.59 11.36 8.49
N ASN A 241 -35.92 10.80 9.64
CA ASN A 241 -35.36 11.26 10.91
C ASN A 241 -33.89 10.80 11.02
N VAL A 242 -33.02 11.73 11.38
CA VAL A 242 -31.60 11.43 11.54
C VAL A 242 -31.37 10.65 12.84
N LEU A 243 -30.90 9.41 12.71
CA LEU A 243 -30.58 8.53 13.84
C LEU A 243 -29.15 8.73 14.34
N SER A 244 -28.20 9.01 13.42
CA SER A 244 -26.81 9.22 13.76
C SER A 244 -26.11 10.07 12.69
N THR A 245 -25.10 10.86 13.13
CA THR A 245 -24.22 11.62 12.24
C THR A 245 -22.76 11.30 12.57
N PHE A 246 -21.89 11.34 11.55
CA PHE A 246 -20.47 11.06 11.66
C PHE A 246 -19.67 12.26 11.16
N SER A 247 -18.68 12.66 11.93
CA SER A 247 -17.76 13.73 11.59
C SER A 247 -16.41 13.16 11.17
N PRO A 248 -15.66 13.85 10.30
CA PRO A 248 -14.32 13.42 9.90
C PRO A 248 -13.38 13.42 11.10
N GLN A 249 -12.59 12.36 11.23
CA GLN A 249 -11.50 12.29 12.22
C GLN A 249 -10.26 12.91 11.59
N MET A 250 -9.73 13.95 12.22
CA MET A 250 -8.59 14.75 11.76
C MET A 250 -7.49 14.74 12.78
N GLU A 251 -6.24 14.70 12.32
CA GLU A 251 -5.05 14.67 13.17
C GLU A 251 -3.92 15.44 12.50
N GLU A 252 -3.31 16.41 13.19
CA GLU A 252 -2.10 17.07 12.70
C GLU A 252 -0.92 16.09 12.83
N VAL A 253 -0.27 15.77 11.70
CA VAL A 253 0.81 14.78 11.64
C VAL A 253 2.16 15.39 11.26
N ILE A 254 2.16 16.51 10.55
CA ILE A 254 3.33 17.34 10.25
C ILE A 254 2.93 18.81 10.28
N SER A 255 3.90 19.71 10.39
CA SER A 255 3.65 21.15 10.35
C SER A 255 3.12 21.60 8.99
N ALA A 256 2.32 22.67 8.97
CA ALA A 256 1.82 23.28 7.73
C ALA A 256 2.97 23.72 6.81
N SER A 257 4.10 24.17 7.37
CA SER A 257 5.30 24.52 6.62
C SER A 257 5.89 23.31 5.88
N SER A 258 6.06 22.19 6.57
CA SER A 258 6.59 20.96 5.96
C SER A 258 5.60 20.38 4.95
N ALA A 259 4.30 20.42 5.20
CA ALA A 259 3.28 20.03 4.23
C ALA A 259 3.38 20.87 2.94
N TYR A 260 3.58 22.19 3.04
CA TYR A 260 3.76 23.05 1.88
C TYR A 260 5.03 22.70 1.09
N LYS A 261 6.17 22.50 1.78
CA LYS A 261 7.42 22.05 1.16
C LYS A 261 7.23 20.74 0.42
N MET A 262 6.51 19.77 1.05
CA MET A 262 6.19 18.49 0.41
C MET A 262 5.29 18.66 -0.82
N LEU A 263 4.32 19.57 -0.78
CA LEU A 263 3.45 19.86 -1.92
C LEU A 263 4.26 20.38 -3.13
N VAL A 264 5.24 21.26 -2.89
CA VAL A 264 6.17 21.75 -3.92
C VAL A 264 6.95 20.59 -4.55
N MET A 265 7.48 19.66 -3.73
CA MET A 265 8.24 18.50 -4.20
C MET A 265 7.36 17.49 -4.95
N LEU A 266 6.15 17.22 -4.46
CA LEU A 266 5.22 16.29 -5.11
C LEU A 266 4.71 16.82 -6.46
N ARG A 267 4.56 18.15 -6.61
CA ARG A 267 4.28 18.77 -7.92
C ARG A 267 5.43 18.57 -8.92
N ALA A 268 6.66 18.58 -8.45
CA ALA A 268 7.82 18.30 -9.29
C ALA A 268 7.84 16.86 -9.84
N VAL A 269 7.30 15.89 -9.11
CA VAL A 269 7.16 14.51 -9.61
C VAL A 269 6.34 14.44 -10.91
N ILE A 270 5.35 15.33 -11.07
CA ILE A 270 4.50 15.37 -12.26
C ILE A 270 5.12 16.25 -13.37
N ASN A 271 5.80 17.34 -12.99
CA ASN A 271 6.23 18.36 -13.94
C ASN A 271 7.70 18.21 -14.39
N GLU A 272 8.53 17.56 -13.59
CA GLU A 272 10.00 17.50 -13.74
C GLU A 272 10.56 16.05 -13.65
N GLY A 273 9.70 15.06 -13.36
CA GLY A 273 10.08 13.66 -13.17
C GLY A 273 10.04 12.79 -14.44
#